data_8b8ae8b211014451744d145a3c8d047f
#
_entry.id   8b8ae8b211014451744d145a3c8d047f
#
_cell.length_a   1.000
_cell.length_b   1.000
_cell.length_c   1.000
_cell.angle_alpha   90.00
_cell.angle_beta   90.00
_cell.angle_gamma   90.00
#
_symmetry.space_group_name_H-M   'P 1'
#
loop_
_entity.id
_entity.type
_entity.pdbx_description
1 polymer ?
#
loop_
_entity_poly.entity_id
_entity_poly.type
_entity_poly.pdbx_seq_one_letter_code
_entity_poly.pdbx_strand_id
1 'polypeptide(L)'
;MSFLNFLIIGINLGSIYAIIALGYTMVYGIARMLNFAHGDIIMVGGYISLFAFVAAGFPWPVAILVAVVGCTALGMTIEFVAYRPLRNAASRLAVLITAIGVSFLLQNIALLMFGANAIIYPAMIRVPNLTLAEGLTVSGLTLVTIVSCLVIMVVLTLFVNKTKPGQAMLAVSEDKGAAQLMGISINGTIALTFAIGSGLAAIAGFLFLSTYPSLEPISGAMPGIRAFVAAVFGGIGSIPGALLGGVVLGVVQILATAYISSQLADAIVFGVLIVVLLVKPTGLLGKKIQEKV
;
A
#
# COMPACT_ATOMS: atom_id res chain seq x y z
N MET A 1 -18.29 -15.14 18.35
CA MET A 1 -18.43 -14.55 17.01
C MET A 1 -18.52 -15.67 16.00
N SER A 2 -19.37 -15.55 14.98
CA SER A 2 -19.48 -16.57 13.92
C SER A 2 -18.26 -16.53 13.00
N PHE A 3 -17.90 -17.64 12.36
CA PHE A 3 -16.84 -17.73 11.35
C PHE A 3 -17.00 -16.65 10.24
N LEU A 4 -18.24 -16.37 9.85
CA LEU A 4 -18.56 -15.33 8.87
C LEU A 4 -18.13 -13.93 9.33
N ASN A 5 -18.24 -13.60 10.62
CA ASN A 5 -17.77 -12.31 11.14
C ASN A 5 -16.25 -12.19 11.00
N PHE A 6 -15.49 -13.24 11.30
CA PHE A 6 -14.03 -13.23 11.11
C PHE A 6 -13.65 -13.12 9.63
N LEU A 7 -14.39 -13.77 8.73
CA LEU A 7 -14.16 -13.60 7.28
C LEU A 7 -14.38 -12.15 6.84
N ILE A 8 -15.46 -11.51 7.27
CA ILE A 8 -15.74 -10.10 6.91
C ILE A 8 -14.66 -9.17 7.45
N ILE A 9 -14.23 -9.36 8.69
CA ILE A 9 -13.12 -8.60 9.28
C ILE A 9 -11.81 -8.85 8.51
N GLY A 10 -11.56 -10.11 8.13
CA GLY A 10 -10.40 -10.49 7.32
C GLY A 10 -10.40 -9.86 5.93
N ILE A 11 -11.56 -9.82 5.25
CA ILE A 11 -11.71 -9.15 3.96
C ILE A 11 -11.51 -7.63 4.11
N ASN A 12 -12.02 -7.02 5.20
CA ASN A 12 -11.77 -5.60 5.48
C ASN A 12 -10.28 -5.30 5.61
N LEU A 13 -9.57 -6.02 6.49
CA LEU A 13 -8.13 -5.87 6.68
C LEU A 13 -7.35 -6.17 5.39
N GLY A 14 -7.76 -7.23 4.69
CA GLY A 14 -7.17 -7.62 3.43
C GLY A 14 -7.38 -6.60 2.31
N SER A 15 -8.50 -5.89 2.30
CA SER A 15 -8.76 -4.79 1.37
C SER A 15 -7.81 -3.60 1.62
N ILE A 16 -7.51 -3.29 2.88
CA ILE A 16 -6.51 -2.27 3.22
C ILE A 16 -5.12 -2.71 2.74
N TYR A 17 -4.72 -3.95 3.04
CA TYR A 17 -3.45 -4.49 2.55
C TYR A 17 -3.38 -4.52 1.04
N ALA A 18 -4.47 -4.81 0.35
CA ALA A 18 -4.55 -4.78 -1.10
C ALA A 18 -4.29 -3.37 -1.67
N ILE A 19 -4.87 -2.31 -1.10
CA ILE A 19 -4.62 -0.93 -1.54
C ILE A 19 -3.14 -0.57 -1.37
N ILE A 20 -2.53 -0.91 -0.23
CA ILE A 20 -1.10 -0.69 0.01
C ILE A 20 -0.26 -1.52 -0.97
N ALA A 21 -0.61 -2.79 -1.16
CA ALA A 21 0.08 -3.71 -2.07
C ALA A 21 0.01 -3.26 -3.53
N LEU A 22 -1.09 -2.59 -3.94
CA LEU A 22 -1.20 -1.96 -5.26
C LEU A 22 -0.13 -0.87 -5.43
N GLY A 23 0.12 -0.05 -4.40
CA GLY A 23 1.20 0.95 -4.42
C GLY A 23 2.58 0.32 -4.58
N TYR A 24 2.90 -0.73 -3.80
CA TYR A 24 4.14 -1.50 -3.97
C TYR A 24 4.27 -2.12 -5.36
N THR A 25 3.19 -2.74 -5.83
CA THR A 25 3.14 -3.41 -7.15
C THR A 25 3.38 -2.42 -8.29
N MET A 26 2.83 -1.22 -8.20
CA MET A 26 3.07 -0.16 -9.19
C MET A 26 4.53 0.27 -9.20
N VAL A 27 5.09 0.61 -8.04
CA VAL A 27 6.46 1.10 -7.95
C VAL A 27 7.46 0.01 -8.37
N TYR A 28 7.35 -1.19 -7.81
CA TYR A 28 8.28 -2.27 -8.16
C TYR A 28 8.08 -2.78 -9.59
N GLY A 29 6.85 -2.94 -10.04
CA GLY A 29 6.54 -3.42 -11.39
C GLY A 29 7.13 -2.54 -12.50
N ILE A 30 7.21 -1.23 -12.28
CA ILE A 30 7.65 -0.26 -13.29
C ILE A 30 9.09 0.21 -13.05
N ALA A 31 9.42 0.64 -11.83
CA ALA A 31 10.74 1.14 -11.50
C ALA A 31 11.77 0.03 -11.24
N ARG A 32 11.31 -1.19 -10.89
CA ARG A 32 12.12 -2.33 -10.44
C ARG A 32 12.94 -2.02 -9.19
N MET A 33 12.42 -1.16 -8.33
CA MET A 33 13.02 -0.72 -7.07
C MET A 33 12.07 -1.00 -5.91
N LEU A 34 12.60 -1.55 -4.81
CA LEU A 34 11.85 -1.72 -3.57
C LEU A 34 11.80 -0.39 -2.83
N ASN A 35 10.60 0.03 -2.45
CA ASN A 35 10.39 1.25 -1.66
C ASN A 35 9.93 0.87 -0.23
N PHE A 36 10.87 0.64 0.69
CA PHE A 36 10.54 0.35 2.09
C PHE A 36 9.93 1.55 2.83
N ALA A 37 10.19 2.78 2.37
CA ALA A 37 9.56 3.98 2.91
C ALA A 37 8.05 4.08 2.61
N HIS A 38 7.50 3.18 1.78
CA HIS A 38 6.08 3.20 1.42
C HIS A 38 5.16 3.03 2.63
N GLY A 39 5.56 2.20 3.61
CA GLY A 39 4.86 2.07 4.89
C GLY A 39 4.81 3.39 5.66
N ASP A 40 5.91 4.15 5.68
CA ASP A 40 5.97 5.42 6.40
C ASP A 40 5.17 6.52 5.70
N ILE A 41 4.95 6.43 4.38
CA ILE A 41 4.01 7.31 3.66
C ILE A 41 2.57 7.07 4.15
N ILE A 42 2.20 5.85 4.54
CA ILE A 42 0.92 5.54 5.18
C ILE A 42 0.75 6.34 6.47
N MET A 43 1.76 6.32 7.33
CA MET A 43 1.82 7.08 8.58
C MET A 43 1.72 8.59 8.31
N VAL A 44 2.51 9.12 7.38
CA VAL A 44 2.48 10.55 7.01
C VAL A 44 1.09 10.94 6.49
N GLY A 45 0.45 10.10 5.65
CA GLY A 45 -0.93 10.30 5.20
C GLY A 45 -1.92 10.36 6.37
N GLY A 46 -1.72 9.52 7.39
CA GLY A 46 -2.47 9.56 8.64
C GLY A 46 -2.33 10.90 9.37
N TYR A 47 -1.12 11.39 9.57
CA TYR A 47 -0.88 12.68 10.20
C TYR A 47 -1.48 13.84 9.40
N ILE A 48 -1.26 13.89 8.08
CA ILE A 48 -1.81 14.96 7.23
C ILE A 48 -3.35 14.96 7.30
N SER A 49 -4.00 13.81 7.17
CA SER A 49 -5.46 13.72 7.25
C SER A 49 -6.00 14.07 8.63
N LEU A 50 -5.31 13.67 9.71
CA LEU A 50 -5.65 14.02 11.08
C LEU A 50 -5.63 15.55 11.27
N PHE A 51 -4.53 16.22 10.90
CA PHE A 51 -4.41 17.67 11.06
C PHE A 51 -5.35 18.45 10.15
N ALA A 52 -5.58 17.98 8.92
CA ALA A 52 -6.55 18.58 8.02
C ALA A 52 -7.98 18.52 8.60
N PHE A 53 -8.33 17.42 9.27
CA PHE A 53 -9.65 17.26 9.87
C PHE A 53 -9.77 18.00 11.21
N VAL A 54 -8.81 17.81 12.13
CA VAL A 54 -8.91 18.32 13.52
C VAL A 54 -8.48 19.78 13.61
N ALA A 55 -7.32 20.15 13.04
CA ALA A 55 -6.77 21.49 13.20
C ALA A 55 -7.32 22.48 12.18
N ALA A 56 -7.49 22.06 10.91
CA ALA A 56 -8.05 22.93 9.86
C ALA A 56 -9.57 22.87 9.76
N GLY A 57 -10.24 21.93 10.45
CA GLY A 57 -11.70 21.78 10.46
C GLY A 57 -12.29 21.34 9.11
N PHE A 58 -11.49 20.76 8.21
CA PHE A 58 -11.99 20.33 6.92
C PHE A 58 -12.88 19.08 7.06
N PRO A 59 -13.94 18.95 6.23
CA PRO A 59 -14.72 17.72 6.19
C PRO A 59 -13.83 16.54 5.71
N TRP A 60 -14.14 15.32 6.15
CA TRP A 60 -13.32 14.14 5.89
C TRP A 60 -12.94 13.90 4.40
N PRO A 61 -13.79 14.19 3.38
CA PRO A 61 -13.38 14.02 1.98
C PRO A 61 -12.26 14.97 1.58
N VAL A 62 -12.29 16.20 2.10
CA VAL A 62 -11.23 17.21 1.85
C VAL A 62 -9.96 16.81 2.62
N ALA A 63 -10.08 16.32 3.85
CA ALA A 63 -8.94 15.84 4.62
C ALA A 63 -8.20 14.70 3.90
N ILE A 64 -8.93 13.73 3.32
CA ILE A 64 -8.32 12.69 2.47
C ILE A 64 -7.65 13.30 1.25
N LEU A 65 -8.30 14.23 0.55
CA LEU A 65 -7.74 14.85 -0.65
C LEU A 65 -6.41 15.56 -0.31
N VAL A 66 -6.36 16.31 0.78
CA VAL A 66 -5.14 16.97 1.27
C VAL A 66 -4.05 15.95 1.57
N ALA A 67 -4.39 14.83 2.23
CA ALA A 67 -3.45 13.75 2.51
C ALA A 67 -2.93 13.11 1.21
N VAL A 68 -3.79 12.84 0.23
CA VAL A 68 -3.41 12.28 -1.07
C VAL A 68 -2.45 13.23 -1.80
N VAL A 69 -2.77 14.53 -1.86
CA VAL A 69 -1.90 15.53 -2.52
C VAL A 69 -0.56 15.65 -1.79
N GLY A 70 -0.57 15.73 -0.45
CA GLY A 70 0.64 15.81 0.36
C GLY A 70 1.54 14.57 0.21
N CYS A 71 0.97 13.38 0.30
CA CYS A 71 1.72 12.14 0.11
C CYS A 71 2.20 11.94 -1.33
N THR A 72 1.43 12.37 -2.32
CA THR A 72 1.85 12.37 -3.74
C THR A 72 3.08 13.27 -3.94
N ALA A 73 3.06 14.48 -3.39
CA ALA A 73 4.20 15.39 -3.43
C ALA A 73 5.41 14.82 -2.69
N LEU A 74 5.20 14.22 -1.50
CA LEU A 74 6.25 13.54 -0.74
C LEU A 74 6.85 12.38 -1.54
N GLY A 75 6.03 11.53 -2.15
CA GLY A 75 6.50 10.40 -2.95
C GLY A 75 7.33 10.83 -4.17
N MET A 76 6.92 11.90 -4.87
CA MET A 76 7.71 12.49 -5.95
C MET A 76 9.04 13.07 -5.43
N THR A 77 9.03 13.70 -4.26
CA THR A 77 10.24 14.24 -3.62
C THR A 77 11.20 13.11 -3.25
N ILE A 78 10.71 12.04 -2.64
CA ILE A 78 11.51 10.85 -2.31
C ILE A 78 12.11 10.23 -3.57
N GLU A 79 11.33 10.11 -4.64
CA GLU A 79 11.82 9.63 -5.94
C GLU A 79 12.93 10.53 -6.47
N PHE A 80 12.70 11.83 -6.50
CA PHE A 80 13.64 12.80 -7.07
C PHE A 80 14.95 12.88 -6.30
N VAL A 81 14.89 12.94 -4.96
CA VAL A 81 16.05 13.18 -4.09
C VAL A 81 16.79 11.88 -3.76
N ALA A 82 16.05 10.80 -3.45
CA ALA A 82 16.65 9.58 -2.92
C ALA A 82 16.84 8.48 -3.97
N TYR A 83 15.84 8.25 -4.84
CA TYR A 83 15.88 7.09 -5.76
C TYR A 83 16.45 7.43 -7.14
N ARG A 84 16.15 8.61 -7.67
CA ARG A 84 16.61 9.00 -9.01
C ARG A 84 18.14 9.00 -9.16
N PRO A 85 18.94 9.53 -8.19
CA PRO A 85 20.39 9.50 -8.30
C PRO A 85 20.98 8.08 -8.30
N LEU A 86 20.27 7.13 -7.66
CA LEU A 86 20.73 5.75 -7.50
C LEU A 86 20.26 4.78 -8.59
N ARG A 87 19.50 5.23 -9.58
CA ARG A 87 19.00 4.36 -10.67
C ARG A 87 20.09 3.71 -11.48
N ASN A 88 21.23 4.40 -11.63
CA ASN A 88 22.40 3.92 -12.36
C ASN A 88 23.51 3.43 -11.40
N ALA A 89 23.20 3.25 -10.11
CA ALA A 89 24.18 2.74 -9.17
C ALA A 89 24.58 1.31 -9.51
N ALA A 90 25.86 1.01 -9.40
CA ALA A 90 26.42 -0.32 -9.69
C ALA A 90 25.86 -1.41 -8.73
N SER A 91 25.31 -1.04 -7.57
CA SER A 91 24.81 -1.98 -6.57
C SER A 91 23.33 -1.76 -6.27
N ARG A 92 22.53 -2.83 -6.39
CA ARG A 92 21.13 -2.84 -5.92
C ARG A 92 21.00 -2.64 -4.42
N LEU A 93 22.06 -2.96 -3.66
CA LEU A 93 22.09 -2.75 -2.20
C LEU A 93 22.07 -1.25 -1.84
N ALA A 94 22.68 -0.38 -2.64
CA ALA A 94 22.63 1.06 -2.39
C ALA A 94 21.19 1.59 -2.39
N VAL A 95 20.36 1.15 -3.31
CA VAL A 95 18.94 1.50 -3.39
C VAL A 95 18.18 1.00 -2.16
N LEU A 96 18.46 -0.24 -1.73
CA LEU A 96 17.83 -0.84 -0.55
C LEU A 96 18.17 -0.08 0.73
N ILE A 97 19.46 0.21 0.95
CA ILE A 97 19.93 0.95 2.12
C ILE A 97 19.32 2.37 2.14
N THR A 98 19.26 3.04 0.99
CA THR A 98 18.63 4.35 0.88
C THR A 98 17.14 4.28 1.21
N ALA A 99 16.43 3.25 0.75
CA ALA A 99 15.01 3.06 1.08
C ALA A 99 14.79 2.94 2.60
N ILE A 100 15.65 2.17 3.29
CA ILE A 100 15.62 2.04 4.75
C ILE A 100 15.99 3.38 5.42
N GLY A 101 16.99 4.09 4.90
CA GLY A 101 17.37 5.41 5.41
C GLY A 101 16.25 6.44 5.31
N VAL A 102 15.52 6.47 4.19
CA VAL A 102 14.34 7.34 4.02
C VAL A 102 13.23 6.94 5.00
N SER A 103 13.00 5.64 5.20
CA SER A 103 12.03 5.15 6.19
C SER A 103 12.35 5.68 7.59
N PHE A 104 13.57 5.47 8.07
CA PHE A 104 13.99 6.00 9.37
C PHE A 104 13.96 7.53 9.44
N LEU A 105 14.29 8.22 8.36
CA LEU A 105 14.18 9.68 8.31
C LEU A 105 12.74 10.14 8.55
N LEU A 106 11.76 9.55 7.85
CA LEU A 106 10.35 9.91 8.01
C LEU A 106 9.84 9.59 9.42
N GLN A 107 10.20 8.43 9.99
CA GLN A 107 9.83 8.05 11.34
C GLN A 107 10.41 9.03 12.39
N ASN A 108 11.69 9.38 12.26
CA ASN A 108 12.32 10.31 13.19
C ASN A 108 11.81 11.75 13.04
N ILE A 109 11.50 12.21 11.83
CA ILE A 109 10.83 13.51 11.63
C ILE A 109 9.46 13.48 12.32
N ALA A 110 8.66 12.43 12.14
CA ALA A 110 7.37 12.30 12.81
C ALA A 110 7.53 12.26 14.34
N LEU A 111 8.52 11.53 14.86
CA LEU A 111 8.82 11.47 16.29
C LEU A 111 9.19 12.84 16.88
N LEU A 112 9.99 13.63 16.16
CA LEU A 112 10.39 14.97 16.59
C LEU A 112 9.23 15.98 16.54
N MET A 113 8.35 15.85 15.55
CA MET A 113 7.22 16.78 15.36
C MET A 113 6.03 16.46 16.28
N PHE A 114 5.73 15.18 16.50
CA PHE A 114 4.48 14.74 17.15
C PHE A 114 4.72 13.99 18.47
N GLY A 115 5.98 13.67 18.79
CA GLY A 115 6.35 12.89 19.97
C GLY A 115 6.13 11.39 19.78
N ALA A 116 6.45 10.60 20.83
CA ALA A 116 6.39 9.14 20.81
C ALA A 116 5.01 8.57 21.20
N ASN A 117 4.14 9.41 21.77
CA ASN A 117 2.84 8.95 22.26
C ASN A 117 1.86 8.73 21.12
N ALA A 118 1.05 7.65 21.25
CA ALA A 118 -0.03 7.40 20.33
C ALA A 118 -1.09 8.52 20.37
N ILE A 119 -1.46 9.02 19.20
CA ILE A 119 -2.55 9.98 19.03
C ILE A 119 -3.80 9.21 18.62
N ILE A 120 -4.92 9.43 19.31
CA ILE A 120 -6.20 8.81 18.97
C ILE A 120 -6.70 9.42 17.65
N TYR A 121 -6.89 8.57 16.66
CA TYR A 121 -7.44 8.97 15.37
C TYR A 121 -8.96 9.05 15.46
N PRO A 122 -9.60 10.19 15.17
CA PRO A 122 -11.04 10.37 15.33
C PRO A 122 -11.82 9.56 14.27
N ALA A 123 -13.03 9.12 14.64
CA ALA A 123 -13.95 8.49 13.69
C ALA A 123 -14.51 9.52 12.70
N MET A 124 -13.78 9.75 11.60
CA MET A 124 -14.13 10.75 10.58
C MET A 124 -15.28 10.28 9.69
N ILE A 125 -15.32 9.00 9.35
CA ILE A 125 -16.39 8.39 8.55
C ILE A 125 -17.46 7.84 9.50
N ARG A 126 -18.67 8.38 9.40
CA ARG A 126 -19.84 7.91 10.15
C ARG A 126 -20.85 7.31 9.18
N VAL A 127 -20.71 6.01 8.91
CA VAL A 127 -21.67 5.24 8.11
C VAL A 127 -22.38 4.25 9.02
N PRO A 128 -23.71 4.14 8.96
CA PRO A 128 -24.45 3.22 9.79
C PRO A 128 -24.04 1.76 9.53
N ASN A 129 -24.07 0.95 10.58
CA ASN A 129 -23.81 -0.46 10.46
C ASN A 129 -24.98 -1.16 9.76
N LEU A 130 -24.70 -2.11 8.89
CA LEU A 130 -25.68 -2.93 8.21
C LEU A 130 -25.82 -4.28 8.93
N THR A 131 -27.01 -4.58 9.40
CA THR A 131 -27.37 -5.90 9.93
C THR A 131 -27.86 -6.77 8.78
N LEU A 132 -27.06 -7.76 8.38
CA LEU A 132 -27.41 -8.69 7.29
C LEU A 132 -28.26 -9.85 7.76
N ALA A 133 -28.08 -10.31 9.02
CA ALA A 133 -28.86 -11.37 9.66
C ALA A 133 -28.75 -11.23 11.17
N GLU A 134 -29.57 -12.00 11.94
CA GLU A 134 -29.45 -12.08 13.40
C GLU A 134 -28.01 -12.53 13.77
N GLY A 135 -27.29 -11.65 14.47
CA GLY A 135 -25.88 -11.88 14.87
C GLY A 135 -24.82 -11.58 13.84
N LEU A 136 -25.14 -11.09 12.62
CA LEU A 136 -24.19 -10.69 11.58
C LEU A 136 -24.33 -9.19 11.27
N THR A 137 -23.51 -8.37 11.92
CA THR A 137 -23.45 -6.93 11.66
C THR A 137 -22.15 -6.57 10.94
N VAL A 138 -22.26 -5.90 9.80
CA VAL A 138 -21.12 -5.37 9.03
C VAL A 138 -21.01 -3.88 9.30
N SER A 139 -19.82 -3.44 9.74
CA SER A 139 -19.58 -2.02 9.94
C SER A 139 -19.68 -1.27 8.60
N GLY A 140 -20.32 -0.10 8.62
CA GLY A 140 -20.37 0.76 7.44
C GLY A 140 -18.98 1.12 6.93
N LEU A 141 -17.99 1.27 7.81
CA LEU A 141 -16.58 1.50 7.43
C LEU A 141 -16.01 0.31 6.65
N THR A 142 -16.33 -0.92 7.02
CA THR A 142 -15.92 -2.14 6.29
C THR A 142 -16.41 -2.11 4.84
N LEU A 143 -17.67 -1.72 4.62
CA LEU A 143 -18.22 -1.59 3.26
C LEU A 143 -17.51 -0.51 2.47
N VAL A 144 -17.27 0.66 3.07
CA VAL A 144 -16.51 1.75 2.44
C VAL A 144 -15.11 1.27 2.03
N THR A 145 -14.43 0.53 2.91
CA THR A 145 -13.07 0.01 2.64
C THR A 145 -13.07 -0.98 1.48
N ILE A 146 -13.98 -1.97 1.48
CA ILE A 146 -14.06 -2.98 0.42
C ILE A 146 -14.41 -2.34 -0.93
N VAL A 147 -15.42 -1.45 -0.94
CA VAL A 147 -15.84 -0.75 -2.16
C VAL A 147 -14.70 0.15 -2.68
N SER A 148 -14.03 0.90 -1.79
CA SER A 148 -12.88 1.72 -2.17
C SER A 148 -11.77 0.89 -2.79
N CYS A 149 -11.47 -0.28 -2.21
CA CYS A 149 -10.45 -1.20 -2.74
C CYS A 149 -10.80 -1.67 -4.15
N LEU A 150 -12.05 -2.09 -4.40
CA LEU A 150 -12.50 -2.55 -5.70
C LEU A 150 -12.48 -1.40 -6.73
N VAL A 151 -12.99 -0.23 -6.36
CA VAL A 151 -12.97 0.97 -7.22
C VAL A 151 -11.54 1.34 -7.60
N ILE A 152 -10.63 1.42 -6.63
CA ILE A 152 -9.22 1.73 -6.87
C ILE A 152 -8.60 0.71 -7.82
N MET A 153 -8.83 -0.59 -7.61
CA MET A 153 -8.33 -1.63 -8.50
C MET A 153 -8.81 -1.45 -9.93
N VAL A 154 -10.11 -1.22 -10.13
CA VAL A 154 -10.70 -1.02 -11.46
C VAL A 154 -10.13 0.24 -12.11
N VAL A 155 -10.14 1.37 -11.40
CA VAL A 155 -9.61 2.65 -11.90
C VAL A 155 -8.14 2.53 -12.26
N LEU A 156 -7.32 1.90 -11.41
CA LEU A 156 -5.91 1.70 -11.67
C LEU A 156 -5.66 0.78 -12.87
N THR A 157 -6.43 -0.30 -12.99
CA THR A 157 -6.35 -1.20 -14.14
C THR A 157 -6.72 -0.50 -15.44
N LEU A 158 -7.78 0.30 -15.44
CA LEU A 158 -8.18 1.09 -16.59
C LEU A 158 -7.14 2.17 -16.92
N PHE A 159 -6.62 2.85 -15.89
CA PHE A 159 -5.57 3.85 -16.06
C PHE A 159 -4.34 3.25 -16.74
N VAL A 160 -3.81 2.14 -16.22
CA VAL A 160 -2.60 1.50 -16.76
C VAL A 160 -2.83 0.98 -18.18
N ASN A 161 -4.00 0.36 -18.46
CA ASN A 161 -4.23 -0.28 -19.75
C ASN A 161 -4.83 0.63 -20.83
N LYS A 162 -5.46 1.75 -20.46
CA LYS A 162 -6.22 2.58 -21.41
C LYS A 162 -5.70 4.00 -21.59
N THR A 163 -4.80 4.47 -20.71
CA THR A 163 -4.27 5.84 -20.80
C THR A 163 -2.86 5.90 -21.37
N LYS A 164 -2.50 7.01 -22.02
CA LYS A 164 -1.12 7.24 -22.52
C LYS A 164 -0.06 7.13 -21.43
N PRO A 165 -0.22 7.75 -20.22
CA PRO A 165 0.74 7.57 -19.14
C PRO A 165 0.83 6.12 -18.65
N GLY A 166 -0.29 5.40 -18.57
CA GLY A 166 -0.30 3.98 -18.20
C GLY A 166 0.44 3.11 -19.21
N GLN A 167 0.22 3.33 -20.51
CA GLN A 167 0.95 2.63 -21.57
C GLN A 167 2.46 2.95 -21.53
N ALA A 168 2.82 4.19 -21.22
CA ALA A 168 4.22 4.57 -20.99
C ALA A 168 4.83 3.81 -19.80
N MET A 169 4.05 3.61 -18.71
CA MET A 169 4.48 2.79 -17.57
C MET A 169 4.74 1.34 -17.97
N LEU A 170 3.84 0.74 -18.76
CA LEU A 170 4.02 -0.62 -19.27
C LEU A 170 5.27 -0.71 -20.16
N ALA A 171 5.45 0.22 -21.09
CA ALA A 171 6.63 0.24 -21.97
C ALA A 171 7.94 0.34 -21.16
N VAL A 172 8.00 1.22 -20.14
CA VAL A 172 9.17 1.37 -19.26
C VAL A 172 9.42 0.13 -18.41
N SER A 173 8.37 -0.61 -18.04
CA SER A 173 8.48 -1.86 -17.28
C SER A 173 9.07 -3.01 -18.09
N GLU A 174 8.81 -3.03 -19.40
CA GLU A 174 9.31 -4.05 -20.33
C GLU A 174 10.77 -3.78 -20.73
N ASP A 175 11.04 -2.57 -21.28
CA ASP A 175 12.39 -2.17 -21.71
C ASP A 175 12.55 -0.65 -21.61
N LYS A 176 13.40 -0.19 -20.69
CA LYS A 176 13.68 1.23 -20.48
C LYS A 176 14.39 1.87 -21.68
N GLY A 177 15.31 1.13 -22.31
CA GLY A 177 16.08 1.63 -23.47
C GLY A 177 15.18 1.81 -24.69
N ALA A 178 14.38 0.80 -25.02
CA ALA A 178 13.42 0.86 -26.11
C ALA A 178 12.36 1.95 -25.88
N ALA A 179 11.84 2.08 -24.65
CA ALA A 179 10.90 3.14 -24.30
C ALA A 179 11.50 4.54 -24.51
N GLN A 180 12.77 4.73 -24.16
CA GLN A 180 13.46 6.00 -24.35
C GLN A 180 13.63 6.34 -25.84
N LEU A 181 13.96 5.35 -26.67
CA LEU A 181 14.07 5.53 -28.12
C LEU A 181 12.74 5.92 -28.76
N MET A 182 11.62 5.48 -28.17
CA MET A 182 10.27 5.86 -28.60
C MET A 182 9.80 7.20 -28.01
N GLY A 183 10.71 7.97 -27.38
CA GLY A 183 10.43 9.31 -26.85
C GLY A 183 9.73 9.31 -25.49
N ILE A 184 9.63 8.18 -24.78
CA ILE A 184 9.03 8.11 -23.46
C ILE A 184 10.03 8.60 -22.40
N SER A 185 9.62 9.59 -21.59
CA SER A 185 10.42 10.09 -20.47
C SER A 185 10.44 9.08 -19.32
N ILE A 186 11.54 8.34 -19.15
CA ILE A 186 11.72 7.37 -18.05
C ILE A 186 11.55 8.05 -16.70
N ASN A 187 12.19 9.23 -16.51
CA ASN A 187 12.14 9.97 -15.26
C ASN A 187 10.72 10.41 -14.90
N GLY A 188 9.98 10.96 -15.85
CA GLY A 188 8.60 11.37 -15.66
C GLY A 188 7.67 10.18 -15.36
N THR A 189 7.86 9.07 -16.07
CA THR A 189 7.07 7.86 -15.88
C THR A 189 7.28 7.25 -14.49
N ILE A 190 8.53 7.16 -14.03
CA ILE A 190 8.82 6.62 -12.69
C ILE A 190 8.35 7.59 -11.60
N ALA A 191 8.54 8.91 -11.75
CA ALA A 191 8.03 9.89 -10.80
C ALA A 191 6.49 9.81 -10.67
N LEU A 192 5.78 9.67 -11.80
CA LEU A 192 4.32 9.47 -11.79
C LEU A 192 3.92 8.17 -11.09
N THR A 193 4.71 7.11 -11.23
CA THR A 193 4.48 5.84 -10.53
C THR A 193 4.59 5.99 -9.01
N PHE A 194 5.63 6.70 -8.55
CA PHE A 194 5.79 7.03 -7.12
C PHE A 194 4.65 7.94 -6.62
N ALA A 195 4.22 8.91 -7.43
CA ALA A 195 3.10 9.78 -7.13
C ALA A 195 1.81 8.99 -6.88
N ILE A 196 1.45 8.09 -7.80
CA ILE A 196 0.26 7.24 -7.68
C ILE A 196 0.39 6.30 -6.48
N GLY A 197 1.53 5.60 -6.33
CA GLY A 197 1.75 4.70 -5.20
C GLY A 197 1.60 5.42 -3.85
N SER A 198 2.18 6.61 -3.72
CA SER A 198 2.10 7.41 -2.48
C SER A 198 0.70 7.96 -2.22
N GLY A 199 -0.04 8.32 -3.25
CA GLY A 199 -1.45 8.69 -3.13
C GLY A 199 -2.31 7.51 -2.64
N LEU A 200 -2.06 6.31 -3.14
CA LEU A 200 -2.72 5.08 -2.65
C LEU A 200 -2.35 4.78 -1.19
N ALA A 201 -1.09 5.00 -0.79
CA ALA A 201 -0.66 4.86 0.59
C ALA A 201 -1.42 5.80 1.54
N ALA A 202 -1.69 7.05 1.11
CA ALA A 202 -2.48 8.01 1.89
C ALA A 202 -3.93 7.52 2.09
N ILE A 203 -4.58 7.03 1.04
CA ILE A 203 -5.94 6.48 1.13
C ILE A 203 -5.96 5.25 2.05
N ALA A 204 -5.01 4.34 1.87
CA ALA A 204 -4.90 3.15 2.71
C ALA A 204 -4.63 3.51 4.19
N GLY A 205 -3.77 4.51 4.45
CA GLY A 205 -3.47 5.02 5.78
C GLY A 205 -4.71 5.57 6.47
N PHE A 206 -5.50 6.36 5.75
CA PHE A 206 -6.77 6.88 6.25
C PHE A 206 -7.75 5.76 6.62
N LEU A 207 -7.93 4.75 5.76
CA LEU A 207 -8.82 3.61 6.01
C LEU A 207 -8.30 2.72 7.15
N PHE A 208 -6.97 2.51 7.19
CA PHE A 208 -6.32 1.74 8.25
C PHE A 208 -6.52 2.39 9.62
N LEU A 209 -6.23 3.68 9.75
CA LEU A 209 -6.36 4.43 11.00
C LEU A 209 -7.84 4.66 11.39
N SER A 210 -8.75 4.70 10.44
CA SER A 210 -10.19 4.70 10.73
C SER A 210 -10.65 3.36 11.33
N THR A 211 -9.97 2.25 11.02
CA THR A 211 -10.26 0.91 11.55
C THR A 211 -9.50 0.65 12.86
N TYR A 212 -8.23 1.08 12.92
CA TYR A 212 -7.33 0.94 14.06
C TYR A 212 -6.89 2.33 14.53
N PRO A 213 -7.63 2.98 15.44
CA PRO A 213 -7.50 4.41 15.73
C PRO A 213 -6.31 4.74 16.65
N SER A 214 -5.13 4.26 16.32
CA SER A 214 -3.86 4.56 17.00
C SER A 214 -2.82 5.01 15.99
N LEU A 215 -2.45 6.29 16.03
CA LEU A 215 -1.46 6.89 15.15
C LEU A 215 -0.19 7.21 15.94
N GLU A 216 0.90 6.56 15.56
CA GLU A 216 2.25 6.70 16.13
C GLU A 216 3.27 6.89 14.99
N PRO A 217 4.48 7.40 15.29
CA PRO A 217 5.53 7.56 14.27
C PRO A 217 5.97 6.28 13.55
N ILE A 218 5.60 5.10 14.08
CA ILE A 218 5.90 3.79 13.49
C ILE A 218 4.66 3.05 12.96
N SER A 219 3.47 3.67 13.02
CA SER A 219 2.18 3.02 12.67
C SER A 219 2.11 2.46 11.24
N GLY A 220 2.92 2.99 10.32
CA GLY A 220 2.96 2.54 8.94
C GLY A 220 3.87 1.33 8.70
N ALA A 221 4.82 1.04 9.59
CA ALA A 221 5.85 0.03 9.36
C ALA A 221 5.27 -1.38 9.19
N MET A 222 4.50 -1.87 10.16
CA MET A 222 3.94 -3.22 10.11
C MET A 222 2.90 -3.41 9.00
N PRO A 223 1.91 -2.53 8.83
CA PRO A 223 1.01 -2.60 7.67
C PRO A 223 1.76 -2.56 6.33
N GLY A 224 2.81 -1.75 6.24
CA GLY A 224 3.67 -1.68 5.05
C GLY A 224 4.34 -3.03 4.74
N ILE A 225 4.98 -3.66 5.74
CA ILE A 225 5.63 -4.97 5.56
C ILE A 225 4.61 -6.05 5.18
N ARG A 226 3.46 -6.12 5.86
CA ARG A 226 2.41 -7.12 5.55
C ARG A 226 1.84 -6.93 4.15
N ALA A 227 1.64 -5.69 3.73
CA ALA A 227 1.18 -5.39 2.38
C ALA A 227 2.26 -5.67 1.31
N PHE A 228 3.55 -5.47 1.62
CA PHE A 228 4.64 -5.92 0.75
C PHE A 228 4.60 -7.45 0.59
N VAL A 229 4.42 -8.20 1.68
CA VAL A 229 4.22 -9.66 1.65
C VAL A 229 3.02 -10.02 0.77
N ALA A 230 1.92 -9.28 0.89
CA ALA A 230 0.72 -9.47 0.06
C ALA A 230 1.00 -9.22 -1.43
N ALA A 231 1.77 -8.19 -1.77
CA ALA A 231 2.19 -7.92 -3.14
C ALA A 231 3.05 -9.04 -3.72
N VAL A 232 4.01 -9.56 -2.93
CA VAL A 232 4.87 -10.68 -3.31
C VAL A 232 4.05 -11.96 -3.49
N PHE A 233 3.19 -12.27 -2.52
CA PHE A 233 2.29 -13.43 -2.56
C PHE A 233 1.38 -13.41 -3.76
N GLY A 234 0.78 -12.25 -4.05
CA GLY A 234 -0.09 -12.05 -5.21
C GLY A 234 0.63 -12.12 -6.55
N GLY A 235 1.91 -11.78 -6.56
CA GLY A 235 2.78 -11.65 -7.74
C GLY A 235 3.05 -10.18 -8.07
N ILE A 236 4.24 -9.71 -7.71
CA ILE A 236 4.63 -8.30 -7.88
C ILE A 236 4.55 -7.92 -9.37
N GLY A 237 3.94 -6.76 -9.65
CA GLY A 237 3.70 -6.27 -11.01
C GLY A 237 2.31 -6.63 -11.55
N SER A 238 1.52 -7.45 -10.84
CA SER A 238 0.15 -7.80 -11.21
C SER A 238 -0.85 -7.07 -10.32
N ILE A 239 -1.63 -6.13 -10.88
CA ILE A 239 -2.67 -5.39 -10.14
C ILE A 239 -3.70 -6.36 -9.53
N PRO A 240 -4.31 -7.30 -10.29
CA PRO A 240 -5.23 -8.26 -9.70
C PRO A 240 -4.53 -9.22 -8.71
N GLY A 241 -3.24 -9.50 -8.92
CA GLY A 241 -2.43 -10.27 -7.97
C GLY A 241 -2.31 -9.59 -6.62
N ALA A 242 -1.99 -8.30 -6.59
CA ALA A 242 -1.88 -7.53 -5.35
C ALA A 242 -3.20 -7.50 -4.57
N LEU A 243 -4.35 -7.39 -5.27
CA LEU A 243 -5.67 -7.45 -4.64
C LEU A 243 -5.92 -8.82 -4.00
N LEU A 244 -5.74 -9.91 -4.77
CA LEU A 244 -5.94 -11.26 -4.25
C LEU A 244 -4.99 -11.57 -3.09
N GLY A 245 -3.71 -11.17 -3.22
CA GLY A 245 -2.72 -11.35 -2.17
C GLY A 245 -3.09 -10.62 -0.89
N GLY A 246 -3.53 -9.36 -1.00
CA GLY A 246 -4.01 -8.57 0.14
C GLY A 246 -5.19 -9.22 0.85
N VAL A 247 -6.23 -9.57 0.09
CA VAL A 247 -7.45 -10.17 0.65
C VAL A 247 -7.16 -11.52 1.31
N VAL A 248 -6.41 -12.40 0.64
CA VAL A 248 -6.06 -13.71 1.19
C VAL A 248 -5.26 -13.59 2.48
N LEU A 249 -4.21 -12.74 2.48
CA LEU A 249 -3.38 -12.57 3.67
C LEU A 249 -4.11 -11.89 4.83
N GLY A 250 -5.01 -10.93 4.55
CA GLY A 250 -5.86 -10.33 5.57
C GLY A 250 -6.80 -11.36 6.21
N VAL A 251 -7.41 -12.24 5.42
CA VAL A 251 -8.25 -13.34 5.91
C VAL A 251 -7.41 -14.33 6.73
N VAL A 252 -6.24 -14.76 6.22
CA VAL A 252 -5.33 -15.65 6.94
C VAL A 252 -4.92 -15.05 8.28
N GLN A 253 -4.58 -13.78 8.33
CA GLN A 253 -4.18 -13.10 9.56
C GLN A 253 -5.30 -13.06 10.59
N ILE A 254 -6.52 -12.71 10.19
CA ILE A 254 -7.67 -12.65 11.14
C ILE A 254 -8.05 -14.05 11.62
N LEU A 255 -8.04 -15.06 10.74
CA LEU A 255 -8.32 -16.43 11.15
C LEU A 255 -7.22 -16.98 12.08
N ALA A 256 -5.95 -16.69 11.79
CA ALA A 256 -4.84 -17.06 12.66
C ALA A 256 -4.97 -16.40 14.04
N THR A 257 -5.31 -15.11 14.08
CA THR A 257 -5.53 -14.37 15.34
C THR A 257 -6.70 -14.94 16.14
N ALA A 258 -7.80 -15.33 15.46
CA ALA A 258 -9.02 -15.77 16.12
C ALA A 258 -8.95 -17.23 16.61
N TYR A 259 -8.31 -18.12 15.86
CA TYR A 259 -8.35 -19.56 16.12
C TYR A 259 -7.04 -20.15 16.65
N ILE A 260 -5.89 -19.46 16.46
CA ILE A 260 -4.58 -19.95 16.88
C ILE A 260 -4.00 -19.05 17.96
N SER A 261 -3.48 -17.89 17.59
CA SER A 261 -2.91 -16.91 18.51
C SER A 261 -2.66 -15.58 17.79
N SER A 262 -2.94 -14.47 18.47
CA SER A 262 -2.59 -13.14 17.97
C SER A 262 -1.09 -12.93 17.86
N GLN A 263 -0.29 -13.55 18.73
CA GLN A 263 1.18 -13.47 18.72
C GLN A 263 1.80 -14.24 17.56
N LEU A 264 1.16 -15.34 17.12
CA LEU A 264 1.63 -16.17 16.02
C LEU A 264 1.06 -15.76 14.65
N ALA A 265 0.09 -14.82 14.62
CA ALA A 265 -0.58 -14.45 13.39
C ALA A 265 0.40 -13.96 12.30
N ASP A 266 1.39 -13.14 12.68
CA ASP A 266 2.41 -12.66 11.73
C ASP A 266 3.32 -13.82 11.26
N ALA A 267 3.74 -14.70 12.15
CA ALA A 267 4.54 -15.87 11.78
C ALA A 267 3.79 -16.77 10.78
N ILE A 268 2.47 -16.93 10.95
CA ILE A 268 1.63 -17.70 10.02
C ILE A 268 1.53 -16.98 8.65
N VAL A 269 1.32 -15.67 8.64
CA VAL A 269 1.26 -14.88 7.40
C VAL A 269 2.58 -14.98 6.62
N PHE A 270 3.72 -14.82 7.28
CA PHE A 270 5.03 -14.96 6.66
C PHE A 270 5.31 -16.43 6.25
N GLY A 271 4.88 -17.40 7.06
CA GLY A 271 4.99 -18.82 6.75
C GLY A 271 4.22 -19.19 5.47
N VAL A 272 3.00 -18.70 5.31
CA VAL A 272 2.19 -18.88 4.10
C VAL A 272 2.89 -18.27 2.88
N LEU A 273 3.51 -17.09 3.02
CA LEU A 273 4.31 -16.52 1.93
C LEU A 273 5.45 -17.43 1.53
N ILE A 274 6.24 -17.93 2.50
CA ILE A 274 7.38 -18.81 2.22
C ILE A 274 6.92 -20.06 1.47
N VAL A 275 5.86 -20.73 1.93
CA VAL A 275 5.30 -21.91 1.27
C VAL A 275 4.90 -21.62 -0.16
N VAL A 276 4.20 -20.50 -0.39
CA VAL A 276 3.77 -20.11 -1.74
C VAL A 276 4.97 -19.82 -2.64
N LEU A 277 5.99 -19.12 -2.16
CA LEU A 277 7.18 -18.83 -2.96
C LEU A 277 8.02 -20.07 -3.27
N LEU A 278 8.04 -21.08 -2.39
CA LEU A 278 8.69 -22.36 -2.67
C LEU A 278 7.97 -23.14 -3.78
N VAL A 279 6.64 -23.08 -3.82
CA VAL A 279 5.84 -23.78 -4.85
C VAL A 279 5.75 -22.94 -6.14
N LYS A 280 5.56 -21.61 -6.02
CA LYS A 280 5.39 -20.71 -7.14
C LYS A 280 6.16 -19.39 -6.91
N PRO A 281 7.45 -19.34 -7.27
CA PRO A 281 8.35 -18.21 -6.97
C PRO A 281 7.91 -16.89 -7.62
N THR A 282 7.02 -16.91 -8.62
CA THR A 282 6.43 -15.71 -9.22
C THR A 282 5.23 -15.15 -8.47
N GLY A 283 4.79 -15.78 -7.38
CA GLY A 283 3.52 -15.50 -6.72
C GLY A 283 2.31 -16.04 -7.49
N LEU A 284 1.09 -15.80 -6.96
CA LEU A 284 -0.14 -16.43 -7.51
C LEU A 284 -0.43 -16.02 -8.96
N LEU A 285 -0.32 -14.74 -9.29
CA LEU A 285 -0.64 -14.17 -10.62
C LEU A 285 0.55 -13.42 -11.25
N GLY A 286 1.78 -13.66 -10.77
CA GLY A 286 2.98 -13.07 -11.35
C GLY A 286 3.32 -13.67 -12.72
N LYS A 287 3.82 -12.85 -13.62
CA LYS A 287 4.34 -13.28 -14.91
C LYS A 287 5.79 -13.72 -14.79
N LYS A 288 6.17 -14.80 -15.47
CA LYS A 288 7.59 -15.16 -15.63
C LYS A 288 8.28 -14.08 -16.47
N ILE A 289 9.28 -13.44 -15.90
CA ILE A 289 10.14 -12.52 -16.65
C ILE A 289 11.08 -13.41 -17.46
N GLN A 290 10.92 -13.40 -18.79
CA GLN A 290 11.93 -14.01 -19.67
C GLN A 290 13.12 -13.03 -19.71
N GLU A 291 14.25 -13.45 -19.19
CA GLU A 291 15.50 -12.75 -19.45
C GLU A 291 15.76 -12.86 -20.97
N LYS A 292 15.71 -11.73 -21.67
CA LYS A 292 16.20 -11.66 -23.04
C LYS A 292 17.72 -11.79 -22.96
N VAL A 293 18.23 -12.91 -23.43
CA VAL A 293 19.67 -13.17 -23.64
C VAL A 293 20.16 -12.24 -24.74
#